data_cbaca5e649b6a75c16c3f482b42602ab
#
_entry.id   cbaca5e649b6a75c16c3f482b42602ab
#
_cell.length_a   1.000
_cell.length_b   1.000
_cell.length_c   1.000
_cell.angle_alpha   90.00
_cell.angle_beta   90.00
_cell.angle_gamma   90.00
#
_symmetry.space_group_name_H-M   'P 1'
#
loop_
_entity.id
_entity.type
_entity.pdbx_description
1 polymer ?
#
loop_
_entity_poly.entity_id
_entity_poly.type
_entity_poly.pdbx_seq_one_letter_code
_entity_poly.pdbx_strand_id
1 'polypeptide(L)'
;LCNASVQTILKNDKHIKLIYIETPSNPMMEIFDIQSISAVAKKYGCRVAVDNTFSSPYCQRPLLLGADFSVHSATKYLNGHGSGLGGVVIGLDIPFMKNEMWNKVKLLGANSNAFDSWLLLQGLKTLELRMERHCENAKKVAAFLSANKYVSKVNYCGDKQHPQKNIIKKQMLAHSGMLSFELKGGLKAGIKLMNKVKVCKMVTSLGTLDTLIQHPASMTHVNVPRDRRMAAGITDGLVRLSVGIENVQDIIDDLSQGLGK
;
A
#
# COMPACT_ATOMS: atom_id res chain seq x y z
N LEU A 1 -4.55 14.43 -4.57
CA LEU A 1 -5.93 14.86 -4.89
C LEU A 1 -6.55 15.51 -3.66
N CYS A 2 -6.84 16.80 -3.70
CA CYS A 2 -7.69 17.42 -2.69
C CYS A 2 -9.16 17.43 -3.20
N ASN A 3 -10.12 17.56 -2.28
CA ASN A 3 -11.55 17.55 -2.62
C ASN A 3 -11.93 18.61 -3.67
N ALA A 4 -11.30 19.78 -3.63
CA ALA A 4 -11.52 20.84 -4.61
C ALA A 4 -11.10 20.40 -6.03
N SER A 5 -9.98 19.69 -6.17
CA SER A 5 -9.53 19.15 -7.45
C SER A 5 -10.48 18.09 -7.99
N VAL A 6 -10.95 17.16 -7.13
CA VAL A 6 -11.95 16.15 -7.52
C VAL A 6 -13.26 16.80 -7.97
N GLN A 7 -13.74 17.75 -7.20
CA GLN A 7 -14.98 18.47 -7.52
C GLN A 7 -14.87 19.23 -8.85
N THR A 8 -13.75 19.89 -9.10
CA THR A 8 -13.50 20.63 -10.37
C THR A 8 -13.49 19.66 -11.56
N ILE A 9 -12.82 18.53 -11.44
CA ILE A 9 -12.74 17.51 -12.50
C ILE A 9 -14.16 16.99 -12.81
N LEU A 10 -14.91 16.56 -11.80
CA LEU A 10 -16.27 16.01 -11.97
C LEU A 10 -17.28 17.04 -12.48
N LYS A 11 -17.09 18.32 -12.17
CA LYS A 11 -17.90 19.41 -12.69
C LYS A 11 -17.67 19.61 -14.19
N ASN A 12 -16.43 19.49 -14.64
CA ASN A 12 -16.01 19.74 -16.02
C ASN A 12 -16.23 18.54 -16.94
N ASP A 13 -16.24 17.31 -16.40
CA ASP A 13 -16.46 16.09 -17.18
C ASP A 13 -17.51 15.18 -16.53
N LYS A 14 -18.71 15.18 -17.13
CA LYS A 14 -19.85 14.35 -16.68
C LYS A 14 -19.79 12.90 -17.14
N HIS A 15 -18.81 12.55 -17.99
CA HIS A 15 -18.60 11.17 -18.46
C HIS A 15 -17.85 10.32 -17.45
N ILE A 16 -17.22 10.93 -16.45
CA ILE A 16 -16.53 10.20 -15.39
C ILE A 16 -17.55 9.47 -14.53
N LYS A 17 -17.45 8.14 -14.47
CA LYS A 17 -18.37 7.26 -13.71
C LYS A 17 -17.71 6.59 -12.51
N LEU A 18 -16.37 6.59 -12.47
CA LEU A 18 -15.58 5.94 -11.43
C LEU A 18 -14.38 6.79 -11.05
N ILE A 19 -14.17 6.98 -9.76
CA ILE A 19 -12.92 7.45 -9.18
C ILE A 19 -12.23 6.22 -8.56
N TYR A 20 -11.01 5.93 -9.02
CA TYR A 20 -10.18 4.87 -8.44
C TYR A 20 -9.01 5.51 -7.71
N ILE A 21 -8.88 5.23 -6.41
CA ILE A 21 -7.81 5.75 -5.56
C ILE A 21 -7.10 4.61 -4.84
N GLU A 22 -5.79 4.76 -4.67
CA GLU A 22 -4.96 3.89 -3.83
C GLU A 22 -4.54 4.67 -2.59
N THR A 23 -4.91 4.19 -1.40
CA THR A 23 -4.58 4.88 -0.14
C THR A 23 -4.39 3.88 1.02
N PRO A 24 -3.18 3.85 1.63
CA PRO A 24 -1.97 4.64 1.34
C PRO A 24 -1.41 4.39 -0.07
N SER A 25 -0.85 5.43 -0.71
CA SER A 25 -0.30 5.32 -2.06
C SER A 25 1.06 4.60 -2.09
N ASN A 26 1.32 3.91 -3.20
CA ASN A 26 2.58 3.21 -3.44
C ASN A 26 3.52 4.06 -4.35
N PRO A 27 4.74 4.36 -3.95
CA PRO A 27 5.40 4.00 -2.68
C PRO A 27 5.40 5.12 -1.62
N MET A 28 4.72 6.25 -1.85
CA MET A 28 4.88 7.48 -1.09
C MET A 28 4.11 7.50 0.24
N MET A 29 3.24 6.54 0.50
CA MET A 29 2.37 6.45 1.70
C MET A 29 1.44 7.67 1.88
N GLU A 30 1.08 8.35 0.78
CA GLU A 30 0.11 9.45 0.80
C GLU A 30 -1.29 8.93 1.12
N ILE A 31 -2.03 9.73 1.87
CA ILE A 31 -3.38 9.38 2.31
C ILE A 31 -4.40 10.28 1.64
N PHE A 32 -5.40 9.68 0.99
CA PHE A 32 -6.55 10.38 0.45
C PHE A 32 -7.75 10.25 1.40
N ASP A 33 -8.46 11.36 1.65
CA ASP A 33 -9.66 11.38 2.51
C ASP A 33 -10.81 10.69 1.77
N ILE A 34 -10.98 9.38 2.04
CA ILE A 34 -12.00 8.54 1.41
C ILE A 34 -13.40 9.13 1.62
N GLN A 35 -13.72 9.53 2.84
CA GLN A 35 -15.05 10.03 3.17
C GLN A 35 -15.39 11.31 2.40
N SER A 36 -14.45 12.23 2.34
CA SER A 36 -14.63 13.49 1.63
C SER A 36 -14.73 13.30 0.12
N ILE A 37 -13.89 12.43 -0.46
CA ILE A 37 -13.94 12.10 -1.91
C ILE A 37 -15.26 11.40 -2.24
N SER A 38 -15.69 10.44 -1.44
CA SER A 38 -16.97 9.72 -1.64
C SER A 38 -18.18 10.66 -1.56
N ALA A 39 -18.18 11.61 -0.60
CA ALA A 39 -19.24 12.60 -0.49
C ALA A 39 -19.32 13.53 -1.72
N VAL A 40 -18.18 13.90 -2.30
CA VAL A 40 -18.15 14.68 -3.55
C VAL A 40 -18.60 13.82 -4.71
N ALA A 41 -18.06 12.62 -4.90
CA ALA A 41 -18.40 11.72 -6.00
C ALA A 41 -19.91 11.43 -6.06
N LYS A 42 -20.54 11.18 -4.93
CA LYS A 42 -21.97 10.92 -4.82
C LYS A 42 -22.83 12.05 -5.39
N LYS A 43 -22.42 13.32 -5.21
CA LYS A 43 -23.15 14.49 -5.76
C LYS A 43 -23.18 14.53 -7.28
N TYR A 44 -22.21 13.88 -7.92
CA TYR A 44 -22.07 13.82 -9.39
C TYR A 44 -22.46 12.46 -9.98
N GLY A 45 -23.05 11.54 -9.18
CA GLY A 45 -23.43 10.20 -9.63
C GLY A 45 -22.22 9.34 -10.03
N CYS A 46 -21.04 9.62 -9.45
CA CYS A 46 -19.80 8.92 -9.68
C CYS A 46 -19.52 7.94 -8.54
N ARG A 47 -19.10 6.72 -8.85
CA ARG A 47 -18.71 5.70 -7.86
C ARG A 47 -17.25 5.88 -7.44
N VAL A 48 -16.92 5.38 -6.24
CA VAL A 48 -15.56 5.40 -5.69
C VAL A 48 -15.09 3.98 -5.41
N ALA A 49 -13.98 3.59 -6.00
CA ALA A 49 -13.24 2.38 -5.69
C ALA A 49 -11.93 2.73 -4.99
N VAL A 50 -11.66 2.04 -3.89
CA VAL A 50 -10.44 2.23 -3.10
C VAL A 50 -9.61 0.97 -3.16
N ASP A 51 -8.42 1.05 -3.72
CA ASP A 51 -7.40 0.02 -3.55
C ASP A 51 -6.88 0.09 -2.11
N ASN A 52 -7.29 -0.90 -1.33
CA ASN A 52 -6.99 -1.01 0.10
C ASN A 52 -5.91 -2.07 0.39
N THR A 53 -5.14 -2.43 -0.64
CA THR A 53 -4.13 -3.49 -0.55
C THR A 53 -3.11 -3.25 0.56
N PHE A 54 -2.59 -2.02 0.69
CA PHE A 54 -1.57 -1.67 1.69
C PHE A 54 -2.08 -1.69 3.12
N SER A 55 -3.35 -1.39 3.32
CA SER A 55 -3.98 -1.32 4.64
C SER A 55 -4.57 -2.65 5.09
N SER A 56 -5.12 -3.44 4.17
CA SER A 56 -6.04 -4.55 4.47
C SER A 56 -7.29 -4.08 5.25
N PRO A 57 -8.33 -4.89 5.42
CA PRO A 57 -9.50 -4.51 6.23
C PRO A 57 -9.18 -4.37 7.73
N TYR A 58 -8.01 -4.83 8.17
CA TYR A 58 -7.53 -4.64 9.54
C TYR A 58 -7.20 -3.17 9.82
N CYS A 59 -6.47 -2.51 8.92
CA CYS A 59 -6.03 -1.13 9.14
C CYS A 59 -7.03 -0.08 8.64
N GLN A 60 -7.83 -0.38 7.60
CA GLN A 60 -8.74 0.60 6.99
C GLN A 60 -9.93 -0.10 6.33
N ARG A 61 -11.12 0.50 6.44
CA ARG A 61 -12.38 -0.07 5.95
C ARG A 61 -13.10 0.92 5.03
N PRO A 62 -12.74 1.00 3.74
CA PRO A 62 -13.23 2.01 2.80
C PRO A 62 -14.76 2.07 2.67
N LEU A 63 -15.45 0.94 2.70
CA LEU A 63 -16.91 0.89 2.59
C LEU A 63 -17.61 1.63 3.74
N LEU A 64 -17.06 1.57 4.96
CA LEU A 64 -17.58 2.30 6.12
C LEU A 64 -17.30 3.81 6.04
N LEU A 65 -16.41 4.23 5.14
CA LEU A 65 -16.07 5.62 4.86
C LEU A 65 -16.81 6.17 3.63
N GLY A 66 -17.74 5.38 3.07
CA GLY A 66 -18.62 5.80 1.98
C GLY A 66 -18.13 5.44 0.57
N ALA A 67 -17.04 4.71 0.42
CA ALA A 67 -16.63 4.15 -0.87
C ALA A 67 -17.64 3.10 -1.35
N ASP A 68 -17.83 2.98 -2.66
CA ASP A 68 -18.69 1.96 -3.26
C ASP A 68 -18.00 0.60 -3.32
N PHE A 69 -16.69 0.61 -3.54
CA PHE A 69 -15.90 -0.61 -3.66
C PHE A 69 -14.61 -0.52 -2.84
N SER A 70 -14.29 -1.64 -2.18
CA SER A 70 -12.96 -1.92 -1.63
C SER A 70 -12.29 -2.97 -2.49
N VAL A 71 -11.13 -2.63 -3.05
CA VAL A 71 -10.36 -3.50 -3.94
C VAL A 71 -9.09 -3.93 -3.22
N HIS A 72 -8.70 -5.18 -3.41
CA HIS A 72 -7.47 -5.72 -2.85
C HIS A 72 -6.75 -6.61 -3.85
N SER A 73 -5.45 -6.45 -3.96
CA SER A 73 -4.60 -7.53 -4.41
C SER A 73 -4.55 -8.60 -3.31
N ALA A 74 -5.31 -9.68 -3.49
CA ALA A 74 -5.34 -10.78 -2.53
C ALA A 74 -3.99 -11.51 -2.44
N THR A 75 -3.14 -11.37 -3.46
CA THR A 75 -1.74 -11.81 -3.50
C THR A 75 -0.92 -11.30 -2.30
N LYS A 76 -1.29 -10.15 -1.73
CA LYS A 76 -0.56 -9.44 -0.68
C LYS A 76 -1.02 -9.88 0.72
N TYR A 77 -1.30 -8.95 1.63
CA TYR A 77 -1.66 -9.23 3.02
C TYR A 77 -2.81 -10.21 3.22
N LEU A 78 -3.81 -10.26 2.30
CA LEU A 78 -4.94 -11.16 2.48
C LEU A 78 -4.51 -12.64 2.42
N ASN A 79 -3.74 -13.04 1.42
CA ASN A 79 -3.07 -14.34 1.38
C ASN A 79 -1.93 -14.39 2.41
N GLY A 80 -1.05 -13.40 2.39
CA GLY A 80 0.02 -13.14 3.36
C GLY A 80 1.21 -14.09 3.30
N HIS A 81 1.19 -15.14 2.50
CA HIS A 81 2.21 -16.19 2.47
C HIS A 81 3.02 -16.19 1.16
N GLY A 82 2.69 -15.31 0.21
CA GLY A 82 3.37 -15.27 -1.10
C GLY A 82 3.13 -16.53 -1.94
N SER A 83 2.10 -17.30 -1.64
CA SER A 83 1.84 -18.63 -2.17
C SER A 83 0.78 -18.67 -3.28
N GLY A 84 0.08 -17.56 -3.55
CA GLY A 84 -1.00 -17.51 -4.53
C GLY A 84 -1.23 -16.12 -5.10
N LEU A 85 -1.86 -16.06 -6.24
CA LEU A 85 -2.24 -14.82 -6.92
C LEU A 85 -3.76 -14.65 -6.87
N GLY A 86 -4.22 -13.40 -6.66
CA GLY A 86 -5.65 -13.15 -6.68
C GLY A 86 -6.01 -11.68 -6.49
N GLY A 87 -7.25 -11.36 -6.80
CA GLY A 87 -7.86 -10.06 -6.56
C GLY A 87 -9.22 -10.22 -5.91
N VAL A 88 -9.62 -9.26 -5.10
CA VAL A 88 -10.93 -9.22 -4.46
C VAL A 88 -11.52 -7.84 -4.62
N VAL A 89 -12.79 -7.79 -5.03
CA VAL A 89 -13.61 -6.58 -5.04
C VAL A 89 -14.80 -6.80 -4.11
N ILE A 90 -14.99 -5.92 -3.16
CA ILE A 90 -16.08 -5.94 -2.19
C ILE A 90 -16.93 -4.69 -2.40
N GLY A 91 -18.26 -4.84 -2.44
CA GLY A 91 -19.22 -3.73 -2.54
C GLY A 91 -20.48 -4.02 -1.74
N LEU A 92 -21.20 -2.96 -1.33
CA LEU A 92 -22.44 -3.07 -0.56
C LEU A 92 -23.69 -3.06 -1.44
N ASP A 93 -23.61 -2.63 -2.70
CA ASP A 93 -24.68 -2.70 -3.71
C ASP A 93 -24.83 -4.15 -4.19
N ILE A 94 -25.55 -4.95 -3.45
CA ILE A 94 -25.71 -6.38 -3.73
C ILE A 94 -26.31 -6.67 -5.12
N PRO A 95 -27.36 -5.95 -5.59
CA PRO A 95 -27.85 -6.12 -6.96
C PRO A 95 -26.78 -5.89 -8.02
N PHE A 96 -26.00 -4.81 -7.90
CA PHE A 96 -24.89 -4.52 -8.81
C PHE A 96 -23.80 -5.60 -8.76
N MET A 97 -23.40 -6.02 -7.56
CA MET A 97 -22.37 -7.05 -7.39
C MET A 97 -22.79 -8.38 -8.01
N LYS A 98 -24.05 -8.80 -7.85
CA LYS A 98 -24.57 -10.07 -8.38
C LYS A 98 -24.83 -10.02 -9.88
N ASN A 99 -25.37 -8.94 -10.40
CA ASN A 99 -25.83 -8.88 -11.80
C ASN A 99 -24.78 -8.32 -12.75
N GLU A 100 -24.07 -7.24 -12.34
CA GLU A 100 -23.09 -6.59 -13.22
C GLU A 100 -21.67 -7.12 -13.00
N MET A 101 -21.19 -7.08 -11.76
CA MET A 101 -19.80 -7.48 -11.47
C MET A 101 -19.60 -8.98 -11.68
N TRP A 102 -20.45 -9.81 -11.13
CA TRP A 102 -20.36 -11.26 -11.27
C TRP A 102 -20.42 -11.71 -12.73
N ASN A 103 -21.34 -11.14 -13.52
CA ASN A 103 -21.42 -11.45 -14.95
C ASN A 103 -20.14 -11.08 -15.70
N LYS A 104 -19.51 -9.94 -15.37
CA LYS A 104 -18.23 -9.55 -15.97
C LYS A 104 -17.11 -10.51 -15.59
N VAL A 105 -16.99 -10.86 -14.31
CA VAL A 105 -15.99 -11.84 -13.86
C VAL A 105 -16.17 -13.18 -14.57
N LYS A 106 -17.42 -13.67 -14.67
CA LYS A 106 -17.78 -14.93 -15.33
C LYS A 106 -17.44 -14.91 -16.83
N LEU A 107 -17.83 -13.84 -17.53
CA LEU A 107 -17.69 -13.79 -18.99
C LEU A 107 -16.24 -13.48 -19.42
N LEU A 108 -15.51 -12.68 -18.65
CA LEU A 108 -14.12 -12.32 -18.93
C LEU A 108 -13.11 -13.36 -18.40
N GLY A 109 -13.56 -14.30 -17.57
CA GLY A 109 -12.68 -15.33 -16.99
C GLY A 109 -11.71 -14.79 -15.93
N ALA A 110 -11.94 -13.58 -15.37
CA ALA A 110 -11.10 -12.97 -14.36
C ALA A 110 -11.37 -13.51 -12.95
N ASN A 111 -11.45 -14.85 -12.82
CA ASN A 111 -11.74 -15.55 -11.57
C ASN A 111 -10.52 -16.36 -11.11
N SER A 112 -10.32 -16.43 -9.80
CA SER A 112 -9.30 -17.29 -9.20
C SER A 112 -9.69 -18.77 -9.36
N ASN A 113 -8.67 -19.63 -9.52
CA ASN A 113 -8.87 -21.07 -9.46
C ASN A 113 -9.17 -21.54 -8.02
N ALA A 114 -9.61 -22.78 -7.87
CA ALA A 114 -10.01 -23.34 -6.58
C ALA A 114 -8.85 -23.43 -5.58
N PHE A 115 -7.63 -23.71 -6.05
CA PHE A 115 -6.46 -23.85 -5.19
C PHE A 115 -6.01 -22.50 -4.64
N ASP A 116 -5.90 -21.46 -5.49
CA ASP A 116 -5.57 -20.11 -5.02
C ASP A 116 -6.67 -19.56 -4.08
N SER A 117 -7.94 -19.87 -4.35
CA SER A 117 -9.04 -19.49 -3.47
C SER A 117 -8.95 -20.16 -2.10
N TRP A 118 -8.57 -21.45 -2.06
CA TRP A 118 -8.33 -22.17 -0.82
C TRP A 118 -7.15 -21.59 -0.04
N LEU A 119 -6.03 -21.31 -0.69
CA LEU A 119 -4.86 -20.64 -0.06
C LEU A 119 -5.24 -19.29 0.52
N LEU A 120 -6.02 -18.49 -0.20
CA LEU A 120 -6.52 -17.21 0.29
C LEU A 120 -7.37 -17.37 1.55
N LEU A 121 -8.30 -18.36 1.55
CA LEU A 121 -9.11 -18.65 2.73
C LEU A 121 -8.27 -19.07 3.94
N GLN A 122 -7.19 -19.85 3.73
CA GLN A 122 -6.26 -20.17 4.83
C GLN A 122 -5.53 -18.91 5.33
N GLY A 123 -5.06 -18.06 4.43
CA GLY A 123 -4.39 -16.81 4.78
C GLY A 123 -5.27 -15.86 5.59
N LEU A 124 -6.55 -15.76 5.24
CA LEU A 124 -7.50 -14.90 5.96
C LEU A 124 -7.70 -15.30 7.43
N LYS A 125 -7.57 -16.57 7.78
CA LYS A 125 -7.74 -17.06 9.17
C LYS A 125 -6.72 -16.46 10.14
N THR A 126 -5.56 -16.02 9.66
CA THR A 126 -4.48 -15.45 10.47
C THR A 126 -4.25 -13.96 10.18
N LEU A 127 -5.11 -13.34 9.37
CA LEU A 127 -4.90 -11.97 8.91
C LEU A 127 -4.71 -10.99 10.06
N GLU A 128 -5.57 -11.04 11.08
CA GLU A 128 -5.51 -10.13 12.24
C GLU A 128 -4.17 -10.26 12.97
N LEU A 129 -3.79 -11.48 13.36
CA LEU A 129 -2.52 -11.75 14.06
C LEU A 129 -1.30 -11.28 13.27
N ARG A 130 -1.32 -11.52 11.95
CA ARG A 130 -0.23 -11.10 11.07
C ARG A 130 -0.17 -9.57 10.96
N MET A 131 -1.31 -8.93 10.72
CA MET A 131 -1.36 -7.48 10.58
C MET A 131 -0.98 -6.75 11.86
N GLU A 132 -1.35 -7.25 13.03
CA GLU A 132 -0.90 -6.73 14.32
C GLU A 132 0.63 -6.73 14.40
N ARG A 133 1.26 -7.87 14.10
CA ARG A 133 2.72 -8.01 14.13
C ARG A 133 3.41 -7.15 13.05
N HIS A 134 2.88 -7.09 11.82
CA HIS A 134 3.39 -6.21 10.77
C HIS A 134 3.38 -4.74 11.21
N CYS A 135 2.26 -4.27 11.77
CA CYS A 135 2.11 -2.89 12.24
C CYS A 135 3.05 -2.56 13.41
N GLU A 136 3.19 -3.48 14.36
CA GLU A 136 4.11 -3.33 15.49
C GLU A 136 5.57 -3.24 15.02
N ASN A 137 5.99 -4.16 14.17
CA ASN A 137 7.34 -4.18 13.62
C ASN A 137 7.61 -2.92 12.79
N ALA A 138 6.69 -2.53 11.90
CA ALA A 138 6.83 -1.34 11.07
C ALA A 138 7.00 -0.06 11.90
N LYS A 139 6.28 0.06 13.01
CA LYS A 139 6.43 1.19 13.95
C LYS A 139 7.85 1.28 14.52
N LYS A 140 8.42 0.15 14.94
CA LYS A 140 9.78 0.09 15.50
C LYS A 140 10.85 0.36 14.44
N VAL A 141 10.69 -0.23 13.26
CA VAL A 141 11.59 -0.01 12.11
C VAL A 141 11.53 1.44 11.62
N ALA A 142 10.34 2.05 11.54
CA ALA A 142 10.20 3.46 11.17
C ALA A 142 10.91 4.39 12.17
N ALA A 143 10.80 4.12 13.48
CA ALA A 143 11.50 4.89 14.52
C ALA A 143 13.03 4.77 14.38
N PHE A 144 13.54 3.56 14.15
CA PHE A 144 14.97 3.32 13.88
C PHE A 144 15.46 4.09 12.65
N LEU A 145 14.73 4.02 11.54
CA LEU A 145 15.09 4.70 10.30
C LEU A 145 15.05 6.22 10.45
N SER A 146 14.06 6.76 11.18
CA SER A 146 13.94 8.21 11.43
C SER A 146 15.10 8.76 12.26
N ALA A 147 15.70 7.96 13.13
CA ALA A 147 16.86 8.32 13.93
C ALA A 147 18.20 8.09 13.19
N ASN A 148 18.19 7.46 12.02
CA ASN A 148 19.41 7.07 11.32
C ASN A 148 20.01 8.21 10.50
N LYS A 149 21.29 8.50 10.69
CA LYS A 149 22.02 9.62 10.03
C LYS A 149 22.07 9.52 8.49
N TYR A 150 21.93 8.34 7.91
CA TYR A 150 21.95 8.10 6.46
C TYR A 150 20.58 8.24 5.80
N VAL A 151 19.51 8.33 6.60
CA VAL A 151 18.15 8.55 6.15
C VAL A 151 17.80 10.04 6.26
N SER A 152 17.18 10.60 5.23
CA SER A 152 16.74 12.00 5.22
C SER A 152 15.26 12.14 5.53
N LYS A 153 14.45 11.14 5.19
CA LYS A 153 13.00 11.16 5.37
C LYS A 153 12.46 9.72 5.50
N VAL A 154 11.45 9.55 6.32
CA VAL A 154 10.64 8.32 6.40
C VAL A 154 9.19 8.68 6.08
N ASN A 155 8.57 7.96 5.14
CA ASN A 155 7.15 8.04 4.85
C ASN A 155 6.47 6.82 5.51
N TYR A 156 5.74 7.08 6.58
CA TYR A 156 5.03 6.05 7.36
C TYR A 156 3.75 6.63 7.94
N CYS A 157 2.63 5.93 7.76
CA CYS A 157 1.32 6.42 8.23
C CYS A 157 1.25 6.62 9.75
N GLY A 158 2.09 5.91 10.52
CA GLY A 158 2.17 6.05 11.99
C GLY A 158 3.09 7.17 12.48
N ASP A 159 3.68 7.96 11.59
CA ASP A 159 4.51 9.10 11.98
C ASP A 159 3.64 10.23 12.53
N LYS A 160 3.96 10.70 13.74
CA LYS A 160 3.26 11.82 14.40
C LYS A 160 3.39 13.14 13.61
N GLN A 161 4.40 13.27 12.76
CA GLN A 161 4.64 14.43 11.92
C GLN A 161 4.11 14.25 10.49
N HIS A 162 3.40 13.13 10.19
CA HIS A 162 2.86 12.90 8.86
C HIS A 162 1.97 14.07 8.42
N PRO A 163 2.15 14.62 7.19
CA PRO A 163 1.39 15.79 6.74
C PRO A 163 -0.13 15.61 6.82
N GLN A 164 -0.60 14.38 6.64
CA GLN A 164 -2.02 14.02 6.60
C GLN A 164 -2.47 13.31 7.90
N LYS A 165 -1.78 13.52 9.02
CA LYS A 165 -2.08 12.86 10.31
C LYS A 165 -3.54 12.95 10.76
N ASN A 166 -4.21 14.06 10.45
CA ASN A 166 -5.62 14.25 10.82
C ASN A 166 -6.55 13.31 10.02
N ILE A 167 -6.25 13.07 8.74
CA ILE A 167 -6.99 12.13 7.90
C ILE A 167 -6.69 10.70 8.38
N ILE A 168 -5.44 10.37 8.63
CA ILE A 168 -5.00 9.07 9.15
C ILE A 168 -5.77 8.74 10.43
N LYS A 169 -5.76 9.63 11.42
CA LYS A 169 -6.46 9.45 12.69
C LYS A 169 -7.98 9.22 12.52
N LYS A 170 -8.58 9.82 11.49
CA LYS A 170 -10.00 9.72 11.23
C LYS A 170 -10.40 8.41 10.54
N GLN A 171 -9.55 7.90 9.63
CA GLN A 171 -9.93 6.80 8.74
C GLN A 171 -9.17 5.48 8.94
N MET A 172 -8.02 5.51 9.60
CA MET A 172 -7.20 4.31 9.80
C MET A 172 -7.28 3.81 11.25
N LEU A 173 -7.45 2.51 11.41
CA LEU A 173 -7.45 1.81 12.72
C LEU A 173 -6.03 1.43 13.16
N ALA A 174 -5.14 1.18 12.18
CA ALA A 174 -3.73 0.87 12.36
C ALA A 174 -2.94 1.38 11.14
N HIS A 175 -1.59 1.36 11.18
CA HIS A 175 -0.77 2.11 10.23
C HIS A 175 -0.08 1.27 9.16
N SER A 176 -0.49 -0.02 9.00
CA SER A 176 0.08 -0.96 8.03
C SER A 176 1.53 -1.39 8.32
N GLY A 177 1.98 -2.43 7.63
CA GLY A 177 3.36 -2.89 7.60
C GLY A 177 4.22 -2.18 6.54
N MET A 178 3.63 -1.23 5.80
CA MET A 178 4.31 -0.54 4.69
C MET A 178 4.93 0.77 5.12
N LEU A 179 6.15 1.03 4.65
CA LEU A 179 6.81 2.32 4.75
C LEU A 179 7.76 2.53 3.57
N SER A 180 8.16 3.76 3.34
CA SER A 180 9.30 4.07 2.48
C SER A 180 10.20 5.09 3.14
N PHE A 181 11.46 5.12 2.73
CA PHE A 181 12.44 6.05 3.27
C PHE A 181 13.42 6.52 2.20
N GLU A 182 13.99 7.70 2.41
CA GLU A 182 14.89 8.36 1.49
C GLU A 182 16.33 8.29 2.01
N LEU A 183 17.25 7.78 1.18
CA LEU A 183 18.67 7.70 1.48
C LEU A 183 19.40 8.96 1.00
N LYS A 184 20.19 9.59 1.87
CA LYS A 184 20.99 10.79 1.56
C LYS A 184 22.02 10.59 0.43
N GLY A 185 22.48 9.36 0.21
CA GLY A 185 23.45 9.00 -0.83
C GLY A 185 22.85 8.67 -2.20
N GLY A 186 21.53 8.85 -2.39
CA GLY A 186 20.83 8.63 -3.65
C GLY A 186 21.00 7.21 -4.21
N LEU A 187 21.10 7.10 -5.56
CA LEU A 187 21.16 5.83 -6.27
C LEU A 187 22.24 4.86 -5.77
N LYS A 188 23.45 5.38 -5.52
CA LYS A 188 24.59 4.55 -5.05
C LYS A 188 24.31 3.95 -3.66
N ALA A 189 23.69 4.73 -2.77
CA ALA A 189 23.33 4.25 -1.44
C ALA A 189 22.21 3.20 -1.50
N GLY A 190 21.23 3.40 -2.36
CA GLY A 190 20.16 2.44 -2.60
C GLY A 190 20.69 1.09 -3.09
N ILE A 191 21.52 1.08 -4.13
CA ILE A 191 22.15 -0.13 -4.67
C ILE A 191 23.03 -0.81 -3.60
N LYS A 192 23.82 -0.03 -2.84
CA LYS A 192 24.66 -0.55 -1.75
C LYS A 192 23.82 -1.24 -0.67
N LEU A 193 22.72 -0.65 -0.26
CA LEU A 193 21.79 -1.22 0.72
C LEU A 193 21.22 -2.55 0.20
N MET A 194 20.70 -2.57 -1.04
CA MET A 194 20.13 -3.77 -1.65
C MET A 194 21.13 -4.94 -1.68
N ASN A 195 22.41 -4.67 -1.95
CA ASN A 195 23.44 -5.68 -2.02
C ASN A 195 23.93 -6.20 -0.65
N LYS A 196 23.58 -5.50 0.43
CA LYS A 196 24.09 -5.83 1.77
C LYS A 196 23.07 -6.52 2.68
N VAL A 197 21.79 -6.24 2.50
CA VAL A 197 20.74 -6.87 3.33
C VAL A 197 20.70 -8.38 3.12
N LYS A 198 20.40 -9.12 4.18
CA LYS A 198 20.37 -10.58 4.21
C LYS A 198 19.05 -11.15 4.71
N VAL A 199 18.45 -10.52 5.72
CA VAL A 199 17.13 -10.85 6.26
C VAL A 199 16.05 -10.24 5.40
N CYS A 200 16.18 -8.94 5.07
CA CYS A 200 15.28 -8.25 4.16
C CYS A 200 15.47 -8.81 2.73
N LYS A 201 14.44 -9.45 2.19
CA LYS A 201 14.50 -10.05 0.84
C LYS A 201 14.28 -8.98 -0.24
N MET A 202 15.20 -8.90 -1.19
CA MET A 202 15.10 -7.97 -2.33
C MET A 202 14.08 -8.47 -3.34
N VAL A 203 12.82 -8.06 -3.21
CA VAL A 203 11.70 -8.48 -4.05
C VAL A 203 10.75 -7.32 -4.32
N THR A 204 10.17 -7.27 -5.51
CA THR A 204 9.21 -6.22 -5.92
C THR A 204 7.80 -6.41 -5.33
N SER A 205 7.54 -7.49 -4.59
CA SER A 205 6.26 -7.77 -3.93
C SER A 205 6.16 -7.08 -2.57
N LEU A 206 5.11 -7.38 -1.80
CA LEU A 206 4.84 -6.85 -0.47
C LEU A 206 3.83 -7.73 0.28
N GLY A 207 3.68 -7.51 1.58
CA GLY A 207 2.60 -8.08 2.39
C GLY A 207 2.69 -9.57 2.64
N THR A 208 3.89 -10.14 2.53
CA THR A 208 4.19 -11.52 2.94
C THR A 208 4.72 -11.56 4.37
N LEU A 209 4.89 -12.75 4.93
CA LEU A 209 5.48 -12.95 6.27
C LEU A 209 6.89 -12.38 6.37
N ASP A 210 7.64 -12.45 5.25
CA ASP A 210 9.01 -11.95 5.16
C ASP A 210 9.04 -10.42 4.98
N THR A 211 10.08 -9.79 5.50
CA THR A 211 10.40 -8.40 5.19
C THR A 211 10.94 -8.28 3.77
N LEU A 212 10.22 -7.53 2.93
CA LEU A 212 10.58 -7.30 1.53
C LEU A 212 11.08 -5.87 1.33
N ILE A 213 12.24 -5.73 0.69
CA ILE A 213 12.86 -4.45 0.40
C ILE A 213 12.99 -4.23 -1.09
N GLN A 214 12.77 -3.00 -1.54
CA GLN A 214 12.84 -2.62 -2.94
C GLN A 214 13.42 -1.22 -3.08
N HIS A 215 14.30 -1.04 -4.06
CA HIS A 215 14.80 0.27 -4.50
C HIS A 215 14.17 0.61 -5.87
N PRO A 216 13.10 1.42 -5.92
CA PRO A 216 12.33 1.64 -7.15
C PRO A 216 13.17 2.13 -8.31
N ALA A 217 14.11 3.04 -8.06
CA ALA A 217 14.94 3.65 -9.10
C ALA A 217 15.81 2.64 -9.88
N SER A 218 16.27 1.57 -9.24
CA SER A 218 17.09 0.53 -9.88
C SER A 218 16.32 -0.76 -10.19
N MET A 219 15.03 -0.84 -9.83
CA MET A 219 14.22 -2.06 -9.98
C MET A 219 12.94 -1.78 -10.79
N THR A 220 11.83 -1.47 -10.14
CA THR A 220 10.52 -1.36 -10.80
C THR A 220 10.37 -0.15 -11.72
N HIS A 221 11.13 0.91 -11.50
CA HIS A 221 11.06 2.15 -12.28
C HIS A 221 12.35 2.43 -13.08
N VAL A 222 13.18 1.41 -13.29
CA VAL A 222 14.46 1.55 -14.03
C VAL A 222 14.25 2.06 -15.46
N ASN A 223 13.14 1.67 -16.09
CA ASN A 223 12.79 2.07 -17.47
C ASN A 223 11.97 3.38 -17.53
N VAL A 224 11.64 3.99 -16.40
CA VAL A 224 10.92 5.27 -16.36
C VAL A 224 11.95 6.40 -16.45
N PRO A 225 11.78 7.36 -17.38
CA PRO A 225 12.66 8.53 -17.47
C PRO A 225 12.80 9.22 -16.11
N ARG A 226 14.03 9.59 -15.78
CA ARG A 226 14.37 10.11 -14.43
C ARG A 226 13.54 11.33 -14.05
N ASP A 227 13.33 12.25 -14.96
CA ASP A 227 12.50 13.45 -14.78
C ASP A 227 11.06 13.11 -14.39
N ARG A 228 10.44 12.17 -15.10
CA ARG A 228 9.09 11.69 -14.78
C ARG A 228 9.03 10.98 -13.43
N ARG A 229 10.03 10.16 -13.13
CA ARG A 229 10.14 9.46 -11.85
C ARG A 229 10.29 10.44 -10.69
N MET A 230 11.16 11.45 -10.85
CA MET A 230 11.35 12.51 -9.86
C MET A 230 10.09 13.35 -9.66
N ALA A 231 9.38 13.69 -10.74
CA ALA A 231 8.09 14.40 -10.66
C ALA A 231 7.01 13.61 -9.89
N ALA A 232 7.07 12.29 -9.92
CA ALA A 232 6.21 11.39 -9.13
C ALA A 232 6.70 11.20 -7.68
N GLY A 233 7.76 11.91 -7.24
CA GLY A 233 8.34 11.79 -5.90
C GLY A 233 9.22 10.54 -5.72
N ILE A 234 9.42 9.73 -6.76
CA ILE A 234 10.27 8.54 -6.71
C ILE A 234 11.70 8.94 -7.03
N THR A 235 12.41 9.33 -6.00
CA THR A 235 13.79 9.84 -6.08
C THR A 235 14.81 8.72 -6.30
N ASP A 236 16.06 9.11 -6.52
CA ASP A 236 17.17 8.16 -6.65
C ASP A 236 17.53 7.44 -5.35
N GLY A 237 17.14 7.96 -4.21
CA GLY A 237 17.41 7.38 -2.88
C GLY A 237 16.21 6.70 -2.22
N LEU A 238 15.06 6.70 -2.86
CA LEU A 238 13.85 6.13 -2.29
C LEU A 238 13.93 4.61 -2.18
N VAL A 239 13.67 4.10 -0.99
CA VAL A 239 13.57 2.66 -0.69
C VAL A 239 12.17 2.38 -0.15
N ARG A 240 11.50 1.35 -0.66
CA ARG A 240 10.22 0.85 -0.11
C ARG A 240 10.49 -0.40 0.72
N LEU A 241 9.87 -0.47 1.89
CA LEU A 241 9.94 -1.61 2.79
C LEU A 241 8.54 -2.12 3.11
N SER A 242 8.31 -3.41 2.91
CA SER A 242 7.18 -4.16 3.43
C SER A 242 7.69 -4.95 4.63
N VAL A 243 7.45 -4.45 5.83
CA VAL A 243 7.97 -5.04 7.06
C VAL A 243 7.21 -6.33 7.37
N GLY A 244 7.96 -7.41 7.57
CA GLY A 244 7.43 -8.74 7.87
C GLY A 244 7.15 -8.96 9.36
N ILE A 245 6.98 -10.24 9.71
CA ILE A 245 6.64 -10.67 11.08
C ILE A 245 7.82 -11.28 11.84
N GLU A 246 9.03 -11.23 11.27
CA GLU A 246 10.27 -11.69 11.90
C GLU A 246 10.51 -10.98 13.24
N ASN A 247 11.49 -11.44 13.99
CA ASN A 247 11.97 -10.68 15.13
C ASN A 247 12.41 -9.28 14.66
N VAL A 248 11.83 -8.24 15.24
CA VAL A 248 12.08 -6.87 14.79
C VAL A 248 13.54 -6.45 14.94
N GLN A 249 14.27 -7.01 15.92
CA GLN A 249 15.69 -6.70 16.10
C GLN A 249 16.53 -7.22 14.93
N ASP A 250 16.21 -8.41 14.41
CA ASP A 250 16.91 -8.98 13.26
C ASP A 250 16.72 -8.10 12.00
N ILE A 251 15.51 -7.56 11.80
CA ILE A 251 15.23 -6.60 10.72
C ILE A 251 16.05 -5.31 10.90
N ILE A 252 16.07 -4.76 12.13
CA ILE A 252 16.81 -3.53 12.46
C ILE A 252 18.32 -3.74 12.29
N ASP A 253 18.86 -4.86 12.73
CA ASP A 253 20.27 -5.17 12.63
C ASP A 253 20.70 -5.35 11.16
N ASP A 254 19.86 -5.99 10.36
CA ASP A 254 20.09 -6.16 8.91
C ASP A 254 20.08 -4.81 8.18
N LEU A 255 19.12 -3.95 8.45
CA LEU A 255 19.07 -2.59 7.90
C LEU A 255 20.26 -1.75 8.38
N SER A 256 20.65 -1.85 9.65
CA SER A 256 21.78 -1.12 10.23
C SER A 256 23.10 -1.45 9.55
N GLN A 257 23.40 -2.75 9.38
CA GLN A 257 24.61 -3.19 8.68
C GLN A 257 24.59 -2.81 7.19
N GLY A 258 23.43 -2.85 6.56
CA GLY A 258 23.22 -2.44 5.18
C GLY A 258 23.45 -0.94 4.95
N LEU A 259 22.99 -0.09 5.86
CA LEU A 259 23.16 1.35 5.83
C LEU A 259 24.61 1.81 6.10
N GLY A 260 25.41 0.99 6.73
CA GLY A 260 26.83 1.27 6.95
C GLY A 260 27.15 1.68 8.38
N LYS A 261 27.09 0.72 9.27
CA LYS A 261 27.84 0.78 10.53
C LYS A 261 29.31 0.73 10.26
#